data_d1d327fc8e71497ea4fae52286d3491a
#
_entry.id   d1d327fc8e71497ea4fae52286d3491a
#
_cell.length_a   1.000
_cell.length_b   1.000
_cell.length_c   1.000
_cell.angle_alpha   90.00
_cell.angle_beta   90.00
_cell.angle_gamma   90.00
#
_symmetry.space_group_name_H-M   'P 1'
#
loop_
_entity.id
_entity.type
_entity.pdbx_description
1 polymer ?
#
loop_
_entity_poly.entity_id
_entity_poly.type
_entity_poly.pdbx_seq_one_letter_code
_entity_poly.pdbx_strand_id
1 'polypeptide(L)'
;MDCCYILRSGREKFINHTYNGYTNNLKRRIRQHNGIIKGGAKSTHNKGPWNYYCIITGFENRQEALQMEWKLRTITGKRRPSKYNKPIGRIKGLNCILQNKFFTSNSKRPICDMGLTIYLHPDFHMYLTNVPDNITLLQLSDLISDKPVVDATPVDESMNGAITINENPAQQVDSKGWDNPYKTYLN
;
A
#
# COMPACT_ATOMS: atom_id res chain seq x y z
N MET A 1 -9.00 -6.17 -8.82
CA MET A 1 -9.27 -4.76 -8.49
C MET A 1 -8.04 -3.94 -8.82
N ASP A 2 -8.20 -2.90 -9.62
CA ASP A 2 -7.11 -1.98 -9.96
C ASP A 2 -6.82 -1.03 -8.80
N CYS A 3 -5.57 -0.86 -8.42
CA CYS A 3 -5.19 0.01 -7.33
C CYS A 3 -3.83 0.68 -7.54
N CYS A 4 -3.71 1.89 -7.00
CA CYS A 4 -2.44 2.57 -6.80
C CYS A 4 -1.96 2.34 -5.37
N TYR A 5 -0.66 2.30 -5.19
CA TYR A 5 -0.08 2.11 -3.87
C TYR A 5 1.17 2.96 -3.67
N ILE A 6 1.48 3.19 -2.40
CA ILE A 6 2.73 3.80 -1.99
C ILE A 6 3.39 2.88 -0.96
N LEU A 7 4.67 2.56 -1.22
CA LEU A 7 5.52 1.76 -0.35
C LEU A 7 6.50 2.63 0.42
N ARG A 8 6.86 2.15 1.61
CA ARG A 8 7.96 2.64 2.42
C ARG A 8 8.91 1.48 2.72
N SER A 9 10.22 1.76 2.73
CA SER A 9 11.19 0.78 3.20
C SER A 9 11.10 0.62 4.71
N GLY A 10 11.11 -0.63 5.20
CA GLY A 10 11.21 -0.95 6.61
C GLY A 10 12.65 -1.03 7.12
N ARG A 11 13.65 -0.94 6.22
CA ARG A 11 15.06 -0.94 6.63
C ARG A 11 15.47 0.45 7.12
N GLU A 12 16.07 0.54 8.30
CA GLU A 12 16.44 1.81 8.95
C GLU A 12 17.22 2.74 8.02
N LYS A 13 18.29 2.26 7.40
CA LYS A 13 19.09 3.02 6.42
C LYS A 13 18.27 3.61 5.28
N PHE A 14 17.13 3.00 4.92
CA PHE A 14 16.28 3.39 3.80
C PHE A 14 14.87 3.83 4.23
N ILE A 15 14.63 4.08 5.51
CA ILE A 15 13.32 4.42 6.10
C ILE A 15 12.61 5.60 5.41
N ASN A 16 13.37 6.51 4.82
CA ASN A 16 12.87 7.64 4.06
C ASN A 16 12.65 7.34 2.57
N HIS A 17 12.96 6.13 2.10
CA HIS A 17 12.71 5.75 0.72
C HIS A 17 11.27 5.33 0.53
N THR A 18 10.69 5.82 -0.55
CA THR A 18 9.33 5.51 -0.96
C THR A 18 9.28 5.08 -2.41
N TYR A 19 8.30 4.29 -2.74
CA TYR A 19 7.98 3.91 -4.10
C TYR A 19 6.48 3.99 -4.31
N ASN A 20 6.01 4.42 -5.46
CA ASN A 20 4.60 4.31 -5.86
C ASN A 20 4.47 3.48 -7.13
N GLY A 21 3.35 2.82 -7.26
CA GLY A 21 3.06 2.00 -8.44
C GLY A 21 1.58 1.67 -8.55
N TYR A 22 1.28 1.00 -9.63
CA TYR A 22 -0.01 0.40 -9.93
C TYR A 22 0.08 -1.12 -9.82
N THR A 23 -1.02 -1.75 -9.43
CA THR A 23 -1.19 -3.21 -9.50
C THR A 23 -2.67 -3.59 -9.49
N ASN A 24 -2.98 -4.76 -10.04
CA ASN A 24 -4.27 -5.44 -9.87
C ASN A 24 -4.19 -6.59 -8.84
N ASN A 25 -3.00 -6.83 -8.27
CA ASN A 25 -2.77 -7.88 -7.28
C ASN A 25 -1.70 -7.44 -6.27
N LEU A 26 -2.15 -6.93 -5.13
CA LEU A 26 -1.30 -6.43 -4.05
C LEU A 26 -0.38 -7.50 -3.47
N LYS A 27 -0.91 -8.72 -3.21
CA LYS A 27 -0.15 -9.84 -2.65
C LYS A 27 1.04 -10.23 -3.53
N ARG A 28 0.81 -10.38 -4.83
CA ARG A 28 1.88 -10.67 -5.79
C ARG A 28 2.88 -9.50 -5.88
N ARG A 29 2.38 -8.26 -5.90
CA ARG A 29 3.21 -7.08 -6.12
C ARG A 29 4.19 -6.81 -4.99
N ILE A 30 3.77 -6.94 -3.74
CA ILE A 30 4.70 -6.76 -2.61
C ILE A 30 5.78 -7.84 -2.58
N ARG A 31 5.46 -9.09 -2.93
CA ARG A 31 6.46 -10.16 -3.04
C ARG A 31 7.50 -9.87 -4.13
N GLN A 32 7.09 -9.23 -5.25
CA GLN A 32 8.03 -8.77 -6.29
C GLN A 32 8.97 -7.67 -5.76
N HIS A 33 8.45 -6.67 -5.04
CA HIS A 33 9.27 -5.60 -4.48
C HIS A 33 10.25 -6.09 -3.41
N ASN A 34 9.86 -7.10 -2.66
CA ASN A 34 10.70 -7.74 -1.63
C ASN A 34 11.66 -8.80 -2.18
N GLY A 35 11.65 -9.04 -3.50
CA GLY A 35 12.57 -9.97 -4.15
C GLY A 35 12.24 -11.45 -3.94
N ILE A 36 11.07 -11.77 -3.36
CA ILE A 36 10.60 -13.16 -3.15
C ILE A 36 10.27 -13.82 -4.49
N ILE A 37 9.76 -13.03 -5.43
CA ILE A 37 9.49 -13.46 -6.81
C ILE A 37 10.02 -12.44 -7.80
N LYS A 38 10.33 -12.85 -9.03
CA LYS A 38 10.83 -11.97 -10.10
C LYS A 38 9.81 -10.87 -10.48
N GLY A 39 10.29 -9.71 -10.95
CA GLY A 39 9.47 -8.62 -11.50
C GLY A 39 9.35 -7.38 -10.61
N GLY A 40 10.18 -7.25 -9.59
CA GLY A 40 10.31 -6.02 -8.79
C GLY A 40 10.93 -4.86 -9.59
N ALA A 41 10.63 -3.63 -9.20
CA ALA A 41 11.23 -2.46 -9.81
C ALA A 41 12.72 -2.34 -9.43
N LYS A 42 13.58 -1.92 -10.37
CA LYS A 42 15.02 -1.70 -10.10
C LYS A 42 15.26 -0.76 -8.91
N SER A 43 14.42 0.26 -8.74
CA SER A 43 14.55 1.25 -7.66
C SER A 43 14.22 0.69 -6.26
N THR A 44 13.54 -0.45 -6.17
CA THR A 44 13.23 -1.12 -4.90
C THR A 44 14.23 -2.21 -4.54
N HIS A 45 15.09 -2.62 -5.46
CA HIS A 45 16.08 -3.67 -5.25
C HIS A 45 17.04 -3.31 -4.10
N ASN A 46 17.31 -4.27 -3.22
CA ASN A 46 18.21 -4.17 -2.05
C ASN A 46 17.86 -3.09 -1.02
N LYS A 47 16.62 -2.55 -1.04
CA LYS A 47 16.15 -1.54 -0.08
C LYS A 47 14.97 -2.01 0.78
N GLY A 48 14.53 -3.26 0.60
CA GLY A 48 13.49 -3.88 1.41
C GLY A 48 13.95 -4.23 2.84
N PRO A 49 13.02 -4.70 3.69
CA PRO A 49 11.64 -5.03 3.31
C PRO A 49 10.81 -3.80 2.94
N TRP A 50 9.93 -3.96 1.96
CA TRP A 50 8.99 -2.92 1.55
C TRP A 50 7.62 -3.21 2.12
N ASN A 51 6.95 -2.19 2.65
CA ASN A 51 5.62 -2.25 3.22
C ASN A 51 4.71 -1.25 2.54
N TYR A 52 3.44 -1.63 2.33
CA TYR A 52 2.41 -0.66 1.97
C TYR A 52 2.18 0.28 3.15
N TYR A 53 2.00 1.57 2.89
CA TYR A 53 1.49 2.51 3.88
C TYR A 53 0.36 3.38 3.34
N CYS A 54 0.11 3.33 2.03
CA CYS A 54 -1.06 3.91 1.39
C CYS A 54 -1.47 3.05 0.20
N ILE A 55 -2.76 2.73 0.10
CA ILE A 55 -3.38 2.03 -1.03
C ILE A 55 -4.62 2.82 -1.43
N ILE A 56 -4.80 3.02 -2.72
CA ILE A 56 -5.94 3.77 -3.29
C ILE A 56 -6.66 2.83 -4.25
N THR A 57 -7.97 2.69 -4.06
CA THR A 57 -8.88 1.84 -4.84
C THR A 57 -10.10 2.65 -5.30
N GLY A 58 -11.07 1.98 -5.95
CA GLY A 58 -12.30 2.63 -6.42
C GLY A 58 -12.16 3.22 -7.82
N PHE A 59 -11.09 2.88 -8.56
CA PHE A 59 -10.97 3.23 -9.97
C PHE A 59 -11.93 2.37 -10.81
N GLU A 60 -12.61 3.01 -11.74
CA GLU A 60 -13.54 2.33 -12.64
C GLU A 60 -12.80 1.40 -13.62
N ASN A 61 -11.60 1.80 -14.02
CA ASN A 61 -10.78 1.06 -14.96
C ASN A 61 -9.28 1.25 -14.70
N ARG A 62 -8.49 0.38 -15.34
CA ARG A 62 -7.03 0.40 -15.27
C ARG A 62 -6.42 1.74 -15.68
N GLN A 63 -7.02 2.44 -16.64
CA GLN A 63 -6.47 3.71 -17.15
C GLN A 63 -6.50 4.80 -16.08
N GLU A 64 -7.58 4.91 -15.29
CA GLU A 64 -7.67 5.86 -14.17
C GLU A 64 -6.60 5.57 -13.13
N ALA A 65 -6.42 4.29 -12.77
CA ALA A 65 -5.38 3.89 -11.81
C ALA A 65 -3.96 4.24 -12.31
N LEU A 66 -3.68 4.06 -13.60
CA LEU A 66 -2.40 4.43 -14.21
C LEU A 66 -2.20 5.96 -14.27
N GLN A 67 -3.27 6.73 -14.51
CA GLN A 67 -3.23 8.20 -14.46
C GLN A 67 -2.92 8.70 -13.04
N MET A 68 -3.53 8.08 -12.02
CA MET A 68 -3.23 8.37 -10.62
C MET A 68 -1.78 8.00 -10.28
N GLU A 69 -1.29 6.83 -10.69
CA GLU A 69 0.11 6.42 -10.49
C GLU A 69 1.08 7.43 -11.12
N TRP A 70 0.82 7.85 -12.35
CA TRP A 70 1.62 8.87 -13.02
C TRP A 70 1.60 10.20 -12.26
N LYS A 71 0.43 10.63 -11.78
CA LYS A 71 0.28 11.86 -11.01
C LYS A 71 1.02 11.79 -9.66
N LEU A 72 0.96 10.67 -8.96
CA LEU A 72 1.75 10.43 -7.74
C LEU A 72 3.26 10.51 -7.99
N ARG A 73 3.72 10.17 -9.18
CA ARG A 73 5.12 10.25 -9.57
C ARG A 73 5.55 11.69 -9.90
N THR A 74 4.67 12.49 -10.47
CA THR A 74 4.99 13.85 -10.95
C THR A 74 4.48 14.96 -10.02
N ILE A 75 3.33 14.78 -9.38
CA ILE A 75 2.56 15.68 -8.49
C ILE A 75 2.24 17.02 -9.16
N THR A 76 3.22 17.87 -9.42
CA THR A 76 3.03 19.22 -9.96
C THR A 76 3.46 19.38 -11.41
N GLY A 77 3.79 18.28 -12.10
CA GLY A 77 4.23 18.34 -13.50
C GLY A 77 5.23 17.26 -13.90
N LYS A 78 6.25 17.60 -14.70
CA LYS A 78 7.21 16.63 -15.26
C LYS A 78 8.10 15.93 -14.21
N ARG A 79 8.39 16.58 -13.10
CA ARG A 79 9.22 16.04 -12.02
C ARG A 79 8.62 16.36 -10.66
N ARG A 80 8.56 15.34 -9.77
CA ARG A 80 8.11 15.55 -8.40
C ARG A 80 9.11 16.41 -7.62
N PRO A 81 8.68 17.51 -6.99
CA PRO A 81 9.53 18.30 -6.10
C PRO A 81 10.07 17.46 -4.93
N SER A 82 11.30 17.76 -4.48
CA SER A 82 11.99 17.00 -3.43
C SER A 82 11.21 16.91 -2.11
N LYS A 83 10.43 17.95 -1.78
CA LYS A 83 9.56 17.98 -0.59
C LYS A 83 8.51 16.84 -0.55
N TYR A 84 8.21 16.24 -1.69
CA TYR A 84 7.26 15.11 -1.81
C TYR A 84 7.95 13.74 -1.94
N ASN A 85 9.25 13.62 -1.71
CA ASN A 85 9.98 12.36 -1.89
C ASN A 85 9.95 11.44 -0.68
N LYS A 86 9.88 11.98 0.54
CA LYS A 86 9.84 11.21 1.81
C LYS A 86 8.41 10.75 2.12
N PRO A 87 8.21 9.79 3.05
CA PRO A 87 6.88 9.23 3.36
C PRO A 87 5.81 10.31 3.65
N ILE A 88 6.07 11.20 4.59
CA ILE A 88 5.15 12.31 4.91
C ILE A 88 4.92 13.21 3.68
N GLY A 89 5.98 13.51 2.95
CA GLY A 89 5.90 14.31 1.73
C GLY A 89 5.00 13.70 0.67
N ARG A 90 5.00 12.36 0.52
CA ARG A 90 4.10 11.65 -0.40
C ARG A 90 2.64 11.87 -0.05
N ILE A 91 2.28 11.80 1.23
CA ILE A 91 0.89 12.01 1.67
C ILE A 91 0.49 13.49 1.51
N LYS A 92 1.38 14.42 1.83
CA LYS A 92 1.15 15.84 1.51
C LYS A 92 1.00 16.10 0.01
N GLY A 93 1.75 15.36 -0.82
CA GLY A 93 1.58 15.40 -2.27
C GLY A 93 0.25 14.81 -2.72
N LEU A 94 -0.25 13.77 -2.07
CA LEU A 94 -1.58 13.21 -2.31
C LEU A 94 -2.66 14.26 -2.03
N ASN A 95 -2.59 15.02 -0.92
CA ASN A 95 -3.49 16.15 -0.68
C ASN A 95 -3.56 17.11 -1.88
N CYS A 96 -2.40 17.48 -2.44
CA CYS A 96 -2.36 18.36 -3.62
C CYS A 96 -3.02 17.72 -4.85
N ILE A 97 -2.90 16.40 -5.02
CA ILE A 97 -3.50 15.69 -6.14
C ILE A 97 -5.01 15.67 -6.04
N LEU A 98 -5.55 15.39 -4.86
CA LEU A 98 -6.99 15.26 -4.63
C LEU A 98 -7.74 16.60 -4.81
N GLN A 99 -7.05 17.74 -4.76
CA GLN A 99 -7.61 19.06 -5.02
C GLN A 99 -7.65 19.42 -6.52
N ASN A 100 -7.11 18.58 -7.41
CA ASN A 100 -7.20 18.85 -8.85
C ASN A 100 -8.55 18.39 -9.40
N LYS A 101 -9.00 19.03 -10.47
CA LYS A 101 -10.19 18.57 -11.19
C LYS A 101 -9.97 17.21 -11.85
N PHE A 102 -8.78 16.96 -12.38
CA PHE A 102 -8.40 15.73 -13.08
C PHE A 102 -7.01 15.26 -12.67
N PHE A 103 -6.71 13.95 -12.77
CA PHE A 103 -5.35 13.43 -12.59
C PHE A 103 -4.39 13.90 -13.69
N THR A 104 -4.85 13.87 -14.93
CA THR A 104 -4.09 14.26 -16.12
C THR A 104 -4.98 14.98 -17.11
N SER A 105 -4.39 15.64 -18.11
CA SER A 105 -5.15 16.27 -19.23
C SER A 105 -5.99 15.27 -20.02
N ASN A 106 -5.60 13.99 -20.01
CA ASN A 106 -6.31 12.92 -20.73
C ASN A 106 -7.34 12.19 -19.87
N SER A 107 -7.54 12.61 -18.62
CA SER A 107 -8.59 12.03 -17.76
C SER A 107 -9.97 12.44 -18.25
N LYS A 108 -10.85 11.45 -18.44
CA LYS A 108 -12.23 11.68 -18.91
C LYS A 108 -13.16 12.03 -17.74
N ARG A 109 -12.94 11.45 -16.56
CA ARG A 109 -13.75 11.64 -15.38
C ARG A 109 -13.04 12.56 -14.37
N PRO A 110 -13.72 13.58 -13.82
CA PRO A 110 -13.15 14.42 -12.77
C PRO A 110 -13.03 13.66 -11.45
N ILE A 111 -12.10 14.07 -10.59
CA ILE A 111 -11.82 13.39 -9.32
C ILE A 111 -13.05 13.47 -8.38
N CYS A 112 -13.82 14.55 -8.43
CA CYS A 112 -15.03 14.70 -7.62
C CYS A 112 -16.12 13.66 -7.96
N ASP A 113 -16.09 13.06 -9.14
CA ASP A 113 -17.05 12.02 -9.55
C ASP A 113 -16.53 10.60 -9.30
N MET A 114 -15.30 10.46 -8.74
CA MET A 114 -14.68 9.18 -8.42
C MET A 114 -14.97 8.79 -6.98
N GLY A 115 -15.59 7.64 -6.74
CA GLY A 115 -15.75 7.04 -5.40
C GLY A 115 -14.47 6.32 -4.95
N LEU A 116 -13.38 7.07 -4.75
CA LEU A 116 -12.12 6.48 -4.34
C LEU A 116 -12.14 6.10 -2.87
N THR A 117 -11.44 5.00 -2.54
CA THR A 117 -11.16 4.64 -1.14
C THR A 117 -9.64 4.66 -0.93
N ILE A 118 -9.21 5.38 0.09
CA ILE A 118 -7.80 5.50 0.49
C ILE A 118 -7.61 4.74 1.79
N TYR A 119 -6.82 3.67 1.75
CA TYR A 119 -6.36 2.94 2.92
C TYR A 119 -5.00 3.49 3.32
N LEU A 120 -4.91 4.07 4.51
CA LEU A 120 -3.71 4.76 4.99
C LEU A 120 -3.26 4.20 6.33
N HIS A 121 -1.93 4.05 6.51
CA HIS A 121 -1.36 3.67 7.78
C HIS A 121 -1.62 4.76 8.84
N PRO A 122 -2.02 4.42 10.08
CA PRO A 122 -2.41 5.38 11.12
C PRO A 122 -1.44 6.53 11.33
N ASP A 123 -0.12 6.27 11.33
CA ASP A 123 0.93 7.28 11.52
C ASP A 123 0.89 8.43 10.49
N PHE A 124 0.19 8.24 9.38
CA PHE A 124 0.15 9.21 8.29
C PHE A 124 -1.19 9.93 8.13
N HIS A 125 -2.24 9.53 8.89
CA HIS A 125 -3.58 10.12 8.79
C HIS A 125 -3.56 11.64 9.01
N MET A 126 -2.80 12.12 10.00
CA MET A 126 -2.68 13.55 10.30
C MET A 126 -2.09 14.40 9.16
N TYR A 127 -1.47 13.77 8.15
CA TYR A 127 -0.88 14.46 7.00
C TYR A 127 -1.78 14.47 5.76
N LEU A 128 -2.93 13.76 5.80
CA LEU A 128 -3.94 13.75 4.75
C LEU A 128 -5.17 14.53 5.25
N THR A 129 -5.15 15.85 5.11
CA THR A 129 -6.09 16.76 5.79
C THR A 129 -7.27 17.21 4.94
N ASN A 130 -7.09 17.35 3.64
CA ASN A 130 -8.13 17.90 2.74
C ASN A 130 -8.64 16.79 1.81
N VAL A 131 -9.36 15.82 2.39
CA VAL A 131 -9.97 14.73 1.63
C VAL A 131 -11.35 15.22 1.16
N PRO A 132 -11.63 15.20 -0.16
CA PRO A 132 -12.95 15.50 -0.67
C PRO A 132 -14.02 14.52 -0.15
N ASP A 133 -15.26 14.97 0.02
CA ASP A 133 -16.36 14.20 0.62
C ASP A 133 -16.72 12.92 -0.17
N ASN A 134 -16.44 12.92 -1.47
CA ASN A 134 -16.64 11.74 -2.33
C ASN A 134 -15.55 10.66 -2.17
N ILE A 135 -14.55 10.88 -1.31
CA ILE A 135 -13.43 9.95 -1.09
C ILE A 135 -13.50 9.39 0.32
N THR A 136 -13.52 8.07 0.44
CA THR A 136 -13.51 7.37 1.72
C THR A 136 -12.09 7.20 2.22
N LEU A 137 -11.82 7.59 3.48
CA LEU A 137 -10.54 7.37 4.15
C LEU A 137 -10.71 6.27 5.21
N LEU A 138 -9.96 5.20 5.09
CA LEU A 138 -9.96 4.04 5.98
C LEU A 138 -8.55 3.76 6.52
N GLN A 139 -8.47 2.97 7.58
CA GLN A 139 -7.18 2.47 8.05
C GLN A 139 -6.66 1.35 7.14
N LEU A 140 -5.36 1.27 7.00
CA LEU A 140 -4.74 0.25 6.15
C LEU A 140 -5.02 -1.19 6.64
N SER A 141 -5.23 -1.37 7.95
CA SER A 141 -5.65 -2.62 8.57
C SER A 141 -7.00 -3.14 8.07
N ASP A 142 -7.92 -2.23 7.70
CA ASP A 142 -9.26 -2.59 7.29
C ASP A 142 -9.28 -3.35 5.96
N LEU A 143 -8.32 -3.08 5.08
CA LEU A 143 -8.14 -3.81 3.83
C LEU A 143 -7.74 -5.29 4.04
N ILE A 144 -7.21 -5.63 5.23
CA ILE A 144 -6.73 -6.99 5.57
C ILE A 144 -7.83 -7.80 6.25
N SER A 145 -8.76 -7.13 6.92
CA SER A 145 -9.85 -7.77 7.68
C SER A 145 -10.95 -8.31 6.77
N ASP A 146 -11.03 -7.92 5.51
CA ASP A 146 -11.90 -8.53 4.52
C ASP A 146 -11.39 -9.95 4.14
N LYS A 147 -11.33 -10.85 5.13
CA LYS A 147 -11.29 -12.29 4.86
C LYS A 147 -12.65 -12.68 4.30
N PRO A 148 -12.72 -13.40 3.15
CA PRO A 148 -13.94 -14.07 2.81
C PRO A 148 -14.34 -14.97 3.98
N VAL A 149 -15.56 -14.85 4.44
CA VAL A 149 -16.18 -15.82 5.38
C VAL A 149 -16.07 -17.16 4.68
N VAL A 150 -15.11 -17.98 5.08
CA VAL A 150 -15.10 -19.41 4.73
C VAL A 150 -16.21 -20.03 5.56
N ASP A 151 -17.26 -20.46 4.89
CA ASP A 151 -18.29 -21.33 5.48
C ASP A 151 -17.59 -22.44 6.25
N ALA A 152 -17.78 -22.44 7.56
CA ALA A 152 -17.31 -23.50 8.43
C ALA A 152 -18.15 -24.75 8.16
N THR A 153 -17.66 -25.62 7.30
CA THR A 153 -18.09 -27.01 7.32
C THR A 153 -17.51 -27.66 8.58
N PRO A 154 -18.33 -28.37 9.38
CA PRO A 154 -17.83 -29.01 10.58
C PRO A 154 -16.86 -30.13 10.20
N VAL A 155 -15.61 -30.03 10.65
CA VAL A 155 -14.65 -31.12 10.59
C VAL A 155 -14.83 -31.99 11.82
N ASP A 156 -15.05 -33.26 11.54
CA ASP A 156 -15.16 -34.39 12.46
C ASP A 156 -13.91 -34.49 13.36
N GLU A 157 -14.13 -34.51 14.66
CA GLU A 157 -13.07 -34.75 15.67
C GLU A 157 -12.79 -36.24 15.75
N SER A 158 -11.75 -36.71 15.08
CA SER A 158 -11.03 -37.90 15.54
C SER A 158 -9.67 -38.00 14.84
N MET A 159 -8.60 -37.65 15.54
CA MET A 159 -7.38 -38.43 15.66
C MET A 159 -6.32 -37.67 16.47
N ASN A 160 -6.05 -38.23 17.66
CA ASN A 160 -4.89 -37.92 18.50
C ASN A 160 -3.58 -38.22 17.76
N GLY A 161 -2.66 -37.25 17.80
CA GLY A 161 -1.26 -37.44 17.37
C GLY A 161 -0.38 -36.34 17.96
N ALA A 162 0.32 -36.65 19.04
CA ALA A 162 1.28 -35.78 19.69
C ALA A 162 2.40 -35.38 18.72
N ILE A 163 2.65 -34.09 18.54
CA ILE A 163 3.84 -33.58 17.88
C ILE A 163 4.55 -32.61 18.82
N THR A 164 5.78 -32.97 19.12
CA THR A 164 6.79 -32.33 19.95
C THR A 164 7.11 -30.94 19.43
N ILE A 165 7.09 -29.97 20.35
CA ILE A 165 7.47 -28.58 20.07
C ILE A 165 8.99 -28.49 20.03
N ASN A 166 9.58 -28.11 18.91
CA ASN A 166 10.96 -27.65 18.84
C ASN A 166 10.96 -26.12 18.85
N GLU A 167 11.35 -25.57 19.98
CA GLU A 167 11.62 -24.14 20.12
C GLU A 167 12.93 -23.78 19.41
N ASN A 168 12.87 -22.79 18.53
CA ASN A 168 14.08 -22.16 18.01
C ASN A 168 13.99 -20.65 18.29
N PRO A 169 14.89 -20.07 19.12
CA PRO A 169 14.83 -18.69 19.52
C PRO A 169 15.70 -17.85 18.59
N ALA A 170 15.13 -16.92 17.85
CA ALA A 170 15.75 -15.67 17.44
C ALA A 170 14.79 -14.81 16.63
N GLN A 171 13.84 -14.16 17.30
CA GLN A 171 13.21 -12.98 16.76
C GLN A 171 13.82 -11.76 17.45
N GLN A 172 14.79 -11.12 16.81
CA GLN A 172 15.19 -9.78 17.14
C GLN A 172 14.03 -8.83 16.81
N VAL A 173 13.38 -8.33 17.83
CA VAL A 173 12.36 -7.30 17.75
C VAL A 173 13.07 -5.98 17.43
N ASP A 174 12.77 -5.38 16.28
CA ASP A 174 13.22 -4.07 15.88
C ASP A 174 12.65 -3.03 16.87
N SER A 175 13.52 -2.21 17.46
CA SER A 175 13.23 -1.34 18.60
C SER A 175 12.35 -0.11 18.32
N LYS A 176 11.59 -0.08 17.22
CA LYS A 176 10.69 1.02 16.84
C LYS A 176 9.32 0.58 16.32
N GLY A 177 8.78 -0.52 16.81
CA GLY A 177 7.35 -0.80 16.83
C GLY A 177 6.56 -0.61 15.52
N TRP A 178 7.18 -0.79 14.35
CA TRP A 178 6.46 -0.75 13.08
C TRP A 178 6.02 -2.17 12.70
N ASP A 179 4.89 -2.60 13.25
CA ASP A 179 4.29 -3.85 12.83
C ASP A 179 3.84 -3.78 11.38
N ASN A 180 4.44 -4.64 10.57
CA ASN A 180 4.03 -4.81 9.18
C ASN A 180 2.73 -5.62 9.13
N PRO A 181 1.56 -4.99 8.87
CA PRO A 181 0.28 -5.70 8.82
C PRO A 181 0.21 -6.73 7.67
N TYR A 182 1.22 -6.75 6.78
CA TYR A 182 1.31 -7.69 5.66
C TYR A 182 2.34 -8.80 5.89
N LYS A 183 2.81 -9.05 7.13
CA LYS A 183 3.68 -10.20 7.43
C LYS A 183 3.07 -11.52 6.93
N THR A 184 1.76 -11.68 7.03
CA THR A 184 1.02 -12.86 6.56
C THR A 184 1.04 -13.06 5.04
N TYR A 185 1.41 -12.06 4.25
CA TYR A 185 1.52 -12.19 2.78
C TYR A 185 2.93 -12.52 2.30
N LEU A 186 3.91 -12.62 3.21
CA LEU A 186 5.31 -12.90 2.89
C LEU A 186 5.66 -14.39 2.95
N ASN A 187 4.80 -15.21 3.55
CA ASN A 187 4.93 -16.68 3.62
C ASN A 187 4.20 -17.38 2.47
#